data_151f71f1a159d142f05577edc5b0cafc
#
_entry.id   151f71f1a159d142f05577edc5b0cafc
#
_cell.length_a   1.000
_cell.length_b   1.000
_cell.length_c   1.000
_cell.angle_alpha   90.00
_cell.angle_beta   90.00
_cell.angle_gamma   90.00
#
_symmetry.space_group_name_H-M   'P 1'
#
loop_
_entity.id
_entity.type
_entity.pdbx_description
1 polymer ?
#
loop_
_entity_poly.entity_id
_entity_poly.type
_entity_poly.pdbx_seq_one_letter_code
_entity_poly.pdbx_strand_id
1 'polypeptide(L)'
;VVFDLTTMSKEEKLEMKKYFESDRTFLGWNLLFDLGFLYVQDIWPNNIWDGMIAEKLIWLGYPAGMREMSLKAAAYNYLNYDLDKTVRGKIINDGLTEDVVVYAAGDVMHLEDIKDKQEIELNEQELQVAMKLECEFLKGLAYFKHCGVHLDVERWKAKMEKDETKLKNAVKALNEWVVEWDINRKNEQGDWDIQYPEMTLSGQEAI
;
A
#
# COMPACT_ATOMS: atom_id res chain seq x y z
N VAL A 1 -24.36 -4.97 4.74
CA VAL A 1 -24.89 -4.92 3.37
C VAL A 1 -23.72 -4.78 2.43
N VAL A 2 -23.66 -5.56 1.36
CA VAL A 2 -22.63 -5.48 0.31
C VAL A 2 -23.28 -4.88 -0.95
N PHE A 3 -22.63 -3.89 -1.53
CA PHE A 3 -23.09 -3.23 -2.75
C PHE A 3 -22.19 -3.61 -3.92
N ASP A 4 -22.79 -4.13 -4.99
CA ASP A 4 -22.09 -4.34 -6.26
C ASP A 4 -22.28 -3.11 -7.16
N LEU A 5 -21.24 -2.27 -7.24
CA LEU A 5 -21.25 -1.03 -8.03
C LEU A 5 -21.46 -1.27 -9.53
N THR A 6 -21.19 -2.47 -10.02
CA THR A 6 -21.33 -2.80 -11.45
C THR A 6 -22.78 -2.98 -11.85
N THR A 7 -23.64 -3.40 -10.93
CA THR A 7 -25.06 -3.67 -11.15
C THR A 7 -25.99 -2.53 -10.73
N MET A 8 -25.47 -1.54 -9.98
CA MET A 8 -26.26 -0.40 -9.48
C MET A 8 -26.71 0.54 -10.60
N SER A 9 -27.96 0.98 -10.52
CA SER A 9 -28.53 2.05 -11.36
C SER A 9 -27.87 3.41 -11.05
N LYS A 10 -28.12 4.40 -11.90
CA LYS A 10 -27.61 5.76 -11.67
C LYS A 10 -28.23 6.40 -10.43
N GLU A 11 -29.50 6.13 -10.18
CA GLU A 11 -30.25 6.62 -9.03
C GLU A 11 -29.67 6.07 -7.72
N GLU A 12 -29.44 4.76 -7.66
CA GLU A 12 -28.84 4.09 -6.50
C GLU A 12 -27.42 4.61 -6.23
N LYS A 13 -26.60 4.81 -7.27
CA LYS A 13 -25.27 5.43 -7.13
C LYS A 13 -25.34 6.84 -6.60
N LEU A 14 -26.33 7.63 -7.02
CA LEU A 14 -26.55 8.99 -6.51
C LEU A 14 -26.95 8.98 -5.03
N GLU A 15 -27.80 8.06 -4.60
CA GLU A 15 -28.18 7.91 -3.19
C GLU A 15 -26.96 7.47 -2.36
N MET A 16 -26.19 6.51 -2.84
CA MET A 16 -24.95 6.09 -2.20
C MET A 16 -23.96 7.25 -2.07
N LYS A 17 -23.79 8.05 -3.13
CA LYS A 17 -22.95 9.26 -3.09
C LYS A 17 -23.39 10.21 -1.98
N LYS A 18 -24.68 10.54 -1.89
CA LYS A 18 -25.23 11.39 -0.84
C LYS A 18 -24.98 10.82 0.56
N TYR A 19 -25.05 9.50 0.70
CA TYR A 19 -24.77 8.82 1.97
C TYR A 19 -23.32 8.99 2.40
N PHE A 20 -22.35 8.76 1.50
CA PHE A 20 -20.92 8.91 1.78
C PHE A 20 -20.48 10.35 1.97
N GLU A 21 -21.13 11.30 1.28
CA GLU A 21 -20.85 12.74 1.36
C GLU A 21 -21.64 13.47 2.47
N SER A 22 -22.35 12.72 3.30
CA SER A 22 -23.01 13.27 4.50
C SER A 22 -22.01 13.54 5.64
N ASP A 23 -22.51 13.97 6.80
CA ASP A 23 -21.70 14.18 8.01
C ASP A 23 -21.25 12.87 8.69
N ARG A 24 -21.53 11.73 8.09
CA ARG A 24 -21.12 10.42 8.59
C ARG A 24 -19.64 10.21 8.41
N THR A 25 -19.03 9.45 9.32
CA THR A 25 -17.61 9.05 9.19
C THR A 25 -17.51 7.73 8.45
N PHE A 26 -16.74 7.72 7.36
CA PHE A 26 -16.40 6.51 6.63
C PHE A 26 -15.22 5.82 7.31
N LEU A 27 -15.49 4.64 7.88
CA LEU A 27 -14.50 3.82 8.57
C LEU A 27 -13.88 2.82 7.61
N GLY A 28 -12.57 2.63 7.72
CA GLY A 28 -11.91 1.62 6.95
C GLY A 28 -10.50 1.31 7.46
N TRP A 29 -9.82 0.45 6.72
CA TRP A 29 -8.46 0.03 7.01
C TRP A 29 -7.58 0.20 5.77
N ASN A 30 -6.61 1.10 5.80
CA ASN A 30 -5.82 1.51 4.64
C ASN A 30 -6.69 2.18 3.54
N LEU A 31 -7.49 3.15 3.95
CA LEU A 31 -8.48 3.84 3.11
C LEU A 31 -7.91 4.51 1.86
N LEU A 32 -6.59 4.71 1.77
CA LEU A 32 -5.97 5.21 0.55
C LEU A 32 -6.33 4.37 -0.68
N PHE A 33 -6.50 3.07 -0.50
CA PHE A 33 -6.93 2.15 -1.54
C PHE A 33 -8.40 2.34 -1.90
N ASP A 34 -9.28 2.33 -0.89
CA ASP A 34 -10.74 2.41 -1.06
C ASP A 34 -11.18 3.77 -1.61
N LEU A 35 -10.57 4.86 -1.12
CA LEU A 35 -10.83 6.21 -1.62
C LEU A 35 -10.50 6.35 -3.11
N GLY A 36 -9.47 5.66 -3.60
CA GLY A 36 -9.15 5.64 -5.02
C GLY A 36 -10.31 5.11 -5.88
N PHE A 37 -10.98 4.05 -5.44
CA PHE A 37 -12.16 3.51 -6.12
C PHE A 37 -13.38 4.41 -5.99
N LEU A 38 -13.62 4.99 -4.82
CA LEU A 38 -14.73 5.93 -4.60
C LEU A 38 -14.58 7.17 -5.49
N TYR A 39 -13.39 7.73 -5.60
CA TYR A 39 -13.13 8.92 -6.44
C TYR A 39 -13.35 8.65 -7.93
N VAL A 40 -13.06 7.44 -8.42
CA VAL A 40 -13.41 7.03 -9.79
C VAL A 40 -14.94 7.03 -10.02
N GLN A 41 -15.73 6.76 -8.97
CA GLN A 41 -17.19 6.82 -9.01
C GLN A 41 -17.75 8.21 -8.68
N ASP A 42 -16.91 9.24 -8.55
CA ASP A 42 -17.27 10.59 -8.15
C ASP A 42 -17.95 10.63 -6.76
N ILE A 43 -17.46 9.82 -5.82
CA ILE A 43 -17.90 9.78 -4.41
C ILE A 43 -16.78 10.29 -3.53
N TRP A 44 -17.05 11.37 -2.74
CA TRP A 44 -16.07 12.09 -1.95
C TRP A 44 -16.46 12.13 -0.47
N PRO A 45 -16.09 11.13 0.35
CA PRO A 45 -16.44 11.11 1.77
C PRO A 45 -15.93 12.36 2.51
N ASN A 46 -16.84 13.03 3.25
CA ASN A 46 -16.48 14.22 4.02
C ASN A 46 -15.59 13.89 5.21
N ASN A 47 -15.97 12.88 5.98
CA ASN A 47 -15.25 12.45 7.17
C ASN A 47 -14.78 11.02 6.99
N ILE A 48 -13.52 10.77 7.34
CA ILE A 48 -12.93 9.43 7.28
C ILE A 48 -12.21 9.10 8.59
N TRP A 49 -12.15 7.82 8.91
CA TRP A 49 -11.30 7.24 9.94
C TRP A 49 -10.57 6.04 9.37
N ASP A 50 -9.26 6.11 9.30
CA ASP A 50 -8.42 5.01 8.85
C ASP A 50 -7.79 4.30 10.05
N GLY A 51 -8.26 3.09 10.37
CA GLY A 51 -7.76 2.31 11.49
C GLY A 51 -6.28 1.95 11.41
N MET A 52 -5.71 1.83 10.18
CA MET A 52 -4.28 1.60 10.04
C MET A 52 -3.46 2.84 10.40
N ILE A 53 -3.96 4.03 10.10
CA ILE A 53 -3.32 5.30 10.51
C ILE A 53 -3.37 5.42 12.03
N ALA A 54 -4.52 5.12 12.66
CA ALA A 54 -4.65 5.12 14.11
C ALA A 54 -3.61 4.19 14.77
N GLU A 55 -3.46 2.94 14.28
CA GLU A 55 -2.42 2.02 14.75
C GLU A 55 -1.02 2.60 14.62
N LYS A 56 -0.70 3.20 13.47
CA LYS A 56 0.61 3.80 13.23
C LYS A 56 0.92 4.95 14.18
N LEU A 57 -0.08 5.77 14.51
CA LEU A 57 0.09 6.87 15.45
C LEU A 57 0.28 6.35 16.88
N ILE A 58 -0.54 5.41 17.34
CA ILE A 58 -0.47 4.81 18.68
C ILE A 58 0.91 4.16 18.92
N TRP A 59 1.45 3.50 17.89
CA TRP A 59 2.73 2.78 17.98
C TRP A 59 3.92 3.58 17.43
N LEU A 60 3.76 4.88 17.21
CA LEU A 60 4.84 5.73 16.73
C LEU A 60 5.96 5.82 17.78
N GLY A 61 7.20 5.62 17.33
CA GLY A 61 8.38 5.65 18.21
C GLY A 61 8.78 4.29 18.79
N TYR A 62 7.97 3.27 18.66
CA TYR A 62 8.35 1.90 19.02
C TYR A 62 9.20 1.25 17.90
N PRO A 63 10.05 0.24 18.23
CA PRO A 63 10.87 -0.43 17.23
C PRO A 63 10.03 -1.01 16.09
N ALA A 64 10.53 -0.87 14.85
CA ALA A 64 9.87 -1.42 13.66
C ALA A 64 9.67 -2.94 13.81
N GLY A 65 8.47 -3.42 13.45
CA GLY A 65 8.09 -4.83 13.54
C GLY A 65 7.55 -5.27 14.91
N MET A 66 7.52 -4.38 15.91
CA MET A 66 6.94 -4.71 17.23
C MET A 66 5.42 -4.92 17.18
N ARG A 67 4.76 -4.26 16.24
CA ARG A 67 3.31 -4.37 16.00
C ARG A 67 3.02 -4.58 14.51
N GLU A 68 2.23 -5.58 14.19
CA GLU A 68 1.72 -5.77 12.84
C GLU A 68 0.52 -4.84 12.61
N MET A 69 0.56 -4.04 11.52
CA MET A 69 -0.44 -3.01 11.19
C MET A 69 -1.58 -3.54 10.30
N SER A 70 -1.86 -4.84 10.31
CA SER A 70 -2.95 -5.41 9.54
C SER A 70 -4.27 -5.38 10.31
N LEU A 71 -5.41 -5.33 9.59
CA LEU A 71 -6.73 -5.44 10.22
C LEU A 71 -6.87 -6.75 11.01
N LYS A 72 -6.29 -7.86 10.53
CA LYS A 72 -6.30 -9.14 11.23
C LYS A 72 -5.60 -9.02 12.60
N ALA A 73 -4.43 -8.39 12.63
CA ALA A 73 -3.68 -8.19 13.86
C ALA A 73 -4.45 -7.27 14.83
N ALA A 74 -5.07 -6.20 14.33
CA ALA A 74 -5.88 -5.29 15.14
C ALA A 74 -7.11 -6.00 15.73
N ALA A 75 -7.85 -6.76 14.92
CA ALA A 75 -9.00 -7.54 15.40
C ALA A 75 -8.59 -8.54 16.51
N TYR A 76 -7.46 -9.21 16.34
CA TYR A 76 -6.93 -10.11 17.36
C TYR A 76 -6.52 -9.36 18.63
N ASN A 77 -5.78 -8.27 18.49
CA ASN A 77 -5.21 -7.53 19.62
C ASN A 77 -6.28 -6.79 20.46
N TYR A 78 -7.28 -6.18 19.81
CA TYR A 78 -8.32 -5.40 20.48
C TYR A 78 -9.52 -6.23 20.91
N LEU A 79 -9.88 -7.25 20.11
CA LEU A 79 -11.14 -7.99 20.27
C LEU A 79 -10.94 -9.48 20.54
N ASN A 80 -9.70 -9.98 20.50
CA ASN A 80 -9.38 -11.41 20.54
C ASN A 80 -10.13 -12.22 19.46
N TYR A 81 -10.30 -11.60 18.27
CA TYR A 81 -11.03 -12.16 17.14
C TYR A 81 -10.05 -12.50 16.00
N ASP A 82 -10.05 -13.76 15.56
CA ASP A 82 -9.20 -14.22 14.44
C ASP A 82 -9.95 -14.09 13.11
N LEU A 83 -9.58 -13.09 12.31
CA LEU A 83 -10.12 -12.89 10.97
C LEU A 83 -9.60 -13.96 10.01
N ASP A 84 -10.52 -14.73 9.42
CA ASP A 84 -10.19 -15.72 8.38
C ASP A 84 -9.91 -15.02 7.04
N LYS A 85 -8.71 -15.20 6.50
CA LYS A 85 -8.30 -14.65 5.19
C LYS A 85 -8.22 -15.69 4.07
N THR A 86 -8.65 -16.92 4.30
CA THR A 86 -8.52 -18.03 3.33
C THR A 86 -9.32 -17.81 2.06
N VAL A 87 -10.42 -17.06 2.12
CA VAL A 87 -11.34 -16.80 0.99
C VAL A 87 -10.78 -15.75 0.02
N ARG A 88 -9.86 -14.88 0.45
CA ARG A 88 -9.36 -13.77 -0.36
C ARG A 88 -8.78 -14.18 -1.71
N GLY A 89 -8.09 -15.32 -1.76
CA GLY A 89 -7.54 -15.86 -3.01
C GLY A 89 -8.58 -16.35 -4.01
N LYS A 90 -9.81 -16.65 -3.57
CA LYS A 90 -10.90 -17.15 -4.42
C LYS A 90 -11.61 -16.04 -5.18
N ILE A 91 -11.60 -14.80 -4.66
CA ILE A 91 -12.31 -13.65 -5.26
C ILE A 91 -11.91 -13.43 -6.72
N ILE A 92 -10.62 -13.56 -7.04
CA ILE A 92 -10.09 -13.31 -8.39
C ILE A 92 -10.58 -14.37 -9.38
N ASN A 93 -10.74 -15.63 -8.94
CA ASN A 93 -11.07 -16.74 -9.81
C ASN A 93 -12.58 -17.01 -9.89
N ASP A 94 -13.29 -16.88 -8.77
CA ASP A 94 -14.66 -17.34 -8.61
C ASP A 94 -15.69 -16.17 -8.63
N GLY A 95 -15.22 -14.92 -8.60
CA GLY A 95 -16.08 -13.72 -8.59
C GLY A 95 -16.83 -13.53 -7.27
N LEU A 96 -18.00 -12.88 -7.33
CA LEU A 96 -18.85 -12.59 -6.17
C LEU A 96 -19.72 -13.82 -5.82
N THR A 97 -19.14 -14.75 -5.07
CA THR A 97 -19.87 -15.89 -4.48
C THR A 97 -20.42 -15.51 -3.10
N GLU A 98 -21.34 -16.31 -2.56
CA GLU A 98 -21.90 -16.10 -1.22
C GLU A 98 -20.80 -16.08 -0.14
N ASP A 99 -19.82 -16.97 -0.23
CA ASP A 99 -18.65 -17.00 0.67
C ASP A 99 -17.83 -15.69 0.63
N VAL A 100 -17.68 -15.12 -0.57
CA VAL A 100 -16.99 -13.85 -0.76
C VAL A 100 -17.77 -12.68 -0.15
N VAL A 101 -19.09 -12.70 -0.27
CA VAL A 101 -19.97 -11.67 0.34
C VAL A 101 -19.91 -11.76 1.87
N VAL A 102 -19.96 -12.98 2.43
CA VAL A 102 -19.80 -13.21 3.88
C VAL A 102 -18.42 -12.75 4.37
N TYR A 103 -17.37 -13.08 3.61
CA TYR A 103 -16.01 -12.64 3.91
C TYR A 103 -15.89 -11.10 3.91
N ALA A 104 -16.39 -10.44 2.86
CA ALA A 104 -16.35 -8.98 2.76
C ALA A 104 -17.14 -8.28 3.88
N ALA A 105 -18.27 -8.87 4.30
CA ALA A 105 -19.02 -8.38 5.45
C ALA A 105 -18.24 -8.57 6.76
N GLY A 106 -17.52 -9.68 6.90
CA GLY A 106 -16.66 -9.96 8.06
C GLY A 106 -15.50 -8.97 8.22
N ASP A 107 -14.89 -8.54 7.11
CA ASP A 107 -13.79 -7.57 7.12
C ASP A 107 -14.20 -6.18 7.66
N VAL A 108 -15.48 -5.82 7.60
CA VAL A 108 -15.96 -4.50 8.07
C VAL A 108 -16.72 -4.57 9.39
N MET A 109 -17.16 -5.75 9.81
CA MET A 109 -18.06 -5.91 10.95
C MET A 109 -17.49 -5.41 12.29
N HIS A 110 -16.17 -5.47 12.44
CA HIS A 110 -15.49 -5.12 13.68
C HIS A 110 -14.75 -3.77 13.65
N LEU A 111 -14.88 -3.01 12.55
CA LEU A 111 -14.15 -1.75 12.40
C LEU A 111 -14.57 -0.70 13.44
N GLU A 112 -15.84 -0.65 13.80
CA GLU A 112 -16.36 0.28 14.81
C GLU A 112 -15.84 -0.05 16.20
N ASP A 113 -15.89 -1.33 16.59
CA ASP A 113 -15.36 -1.81 17.88
C ASP A 113 -13.85 -1.56 18.01
N ILE A 114 -13.09 -1.75 16.93
CA ILE A 114 -11.65 -1.45 16.88
C ILE A 114 -11.41 0.04 17.02
N LYS A 115 -12.16 0.86 16.27
CA LYS A 115 -12.08 2.33 16.33
C LYS A 115 -12.28 2.83 17.75
N ASP A 116 -13.30 2.33 18.47
CA ASP A 116 -13.60 2.73 19.84
C ASP A 116 -12.42 2.45 20.79
N LYS A 117 -11.73 1.33 20.60
CA LYS A 117 -10.52 1.01 21.38
C LYS A 117 -9.35 1.92 21.01
N GLN A 118 -9.15 2.17 19.72
CA GLN A 118 -8.12 3.07 19.24
C GLN A 118 -8.35 4.52 19.71
N GLU A 119 -9.60 4.99 19.76
CA GLU A 119 -9.93 6.33 20.28
C GLU A 119 -9.52 6.48 21.77
N ILE A 120 -9.68 5.45 22.58
CA ILE A 120 -9.23 5.48 23.98
C ILE A 120 -7.70 5.67 24.03
N GLU A 121 -6.95 4.85 23.30
CA GLU A 121 -5.48 4.93 23.31
C GLU A 121 -4.95 6.25 22.70
N LEU A 122 -5.58 6.74 21.64
CA LEU A 122 -5.24 8.05 21.05
C LEU A 122 -5.52 9.21 22.03
N ASN A 123 -6.61 9.10 22.83
CA ASN A 123 -6.94 10.10 23.84
C ASN A 123 -5.91 10.09 24.99
N GLU A 124 -5.53 8.89 25.47
CA GLU A 124 -4.53 8.73 26.53
C GLU A 124 -3.14 9.27 26.12
N GLN A 125 -2.81 9.21 24.82
CA GLN A 125 -1.56 9.71 24.25
C GLN A 125 -1.65 11.14 23.68
N GLU A 126 -2.80 11.81 23.79
CA GLU A 126 -3.04 13.17 23.27
C GLU A 126 -2.86 13.29 21.74
N LEU A 127 -3.18 12.24 20.97
CA LEU A 127 -2.93 12.14 19.52
C LEU A 127 -4.15 12.47 18.64
N GLN A 128 -5.27 12.95 19.19
CA GLN A 128 -6.51 13.22 18.43
C GLN A 128 -6.32 14.24 17.30
N VAL A 129 -5.53 15.29 17.57
CA VAL A 129 -5.21 16.32 16.57
C VAL A 129 -4.39 15.74 15.43
N ALA A 130 -3.41 14.90 15.76
CA ALA A 130 -2.59 14.19 14.77
C ALA A 130 -3.45 13.26 13.93
N MET A 131 -4.35 12.47 14.55
CA MET A 131 -5.26 11.57 13.84
C MET A 131 -6.15 12.31 12.85
N LYS A 132 -6.73 13.44 13.27
CA LYS A 132 -7.55 14.27 12.39
C LYS A 132 -6.74 14.80 11.21
N LEU A 133 -5.53 15.31 11.46
CA LEU A 133 -4.63 15.83 10.43
C LEU A 133 -4.27 14.75 9.41
N GLU A 134 -3.90 13.56 9.87
CA GLU A 134 -3.54 12.44 9.02
C GLU A 134 -4.72 11.95 8.16
N CYS A 135 -5.92 11.89 8.71
CA CYS A 135 -7.13 11.56 7.94
C CYS A 135 -7.42 12.62 6.86
N GLU A 136 -7.30 13.91 7.16
CA GLU A 136 -7.46 14.97 6.17
C GLU A 136 -6.36 14.91 5.09
N PHE A 137 -5.12 14.68 5.48
CA PHE A 137 -4.01 14.49 4.55
C PHE A 137 -4.23 13.28 3.64
N LEU A 138 -4.77 12.18 4.17
CA LEU A 138 -5.06 10.97 3.41
C LEU A 138 -6.03 11.23 2.25
N LYS A 139 -7.08 12.06 2.47
CA LYS A 139 -8.00 12.49 1.41
C LYS A 139 -7.26 13.24 0.30
N GLY A 140 -6.39 14.18 0.69
CA GLY A 140 -5.55 14.92 -0.26
C GLY A 140 -4.61 14.01 -1.05
N LEU A 141 -3.99 13.04 -0.38
CA LEU A 141 -3.11 12.06 -1.02
C LEU A 141 -3.87 11.14 -1.99
N ALA A 142 -5.07 10.69 -1.62
CA ALA A 142 -5.94 9.90 -2.49
C ALA A 142 -6.36 10.71 -3.73
N TYR A 143 -6.69 12.01 -3.56
CA TYR A 143 -7.00 12.91 -4.67
C TYR A 143 -5.80 13.09 -5.60
N PHE A 144 -4.62 13.31 -5.05
CA PHE A 144 -3.39 13.42 -5.84
C PHE A 144 -3.14 12.16 -6.68
N LYS A 145 -3.32 10.97 -6.09
CA LYS A 145 -3.22 9.70 -6.81
C LYS A 145 -4.30 9.55 -7.89
N HIS A 146 -5.52 10.01 -7.62
CA HIS A 146 -6.63 9.96 -8.58
C HIS A 146 -6.37 10.87 -9.78
N CYS A 147 -5.88 12.08 -9.58
CA CYS A 147 -5.53 13.02 -10.65
C CYS A 147 -4.34 12.52 -11.48
N GLY A 148 -3.41 11.80 -10.84
CA GLY A 148 -2.16 11.41 -11.46
C GLY A 148 -1.22 12.59 -11.72
N VAL A 149 -0.10 12.29 -12.37
CA VAL A 149 0.90 13.26 -12.78
C VAL A 149 1.09 13.17 -14.29
N HIS A 150 1.03 14.30 -14.96
CA HIS A 150 1.33 14.34 -16.40
C HIS A 150 2.79 13.94 -16.65
N LEU A 151 2.99 12.92 -17.48
CA LEU A 151 4.31 12.48 -17.91
C LEU A 151 4.59 12.96 -19.33
N ASP A 152 5.67 13.71 -19.52
CA ASP A 152 6.23 13.98 -20.84
C ASP A 152 6.90 12.70 -21.36
N VAL A 153 6.13 11.92 -22.10
CA VAL A 153 6.52 10.58 -22.55
C VAL A 153 7.77 10.63 -23.45
N GLU A 154 7.87 11.61 -24.34
CA GLU A 154 9.01 11.72 -25.27
C GLU A 154 10.30 12.05 -24.52
N ARG A 155 10.23 13.00 -23.60
CA ARG A 155 11.37 13.36 -22.75
C ARG A 155 11.77 12.20 -21.83
N TRP A 156 10.80 11.43 -21.33
CA TRP A 156 11.06 10.26 -20.50
C TRP A 156 11.76 9.14 -21.28
N LYS A 157 11.28 8.83 -22.50
CA LYS A 157 11.92 7.86 -23.40
C LYS A 157 13.36 8.24 -23.72
N ALA A 158 13.59 9.49 -24.10
CA ALA A 158 14.94 9.98 -24.38
C ALA A 158 15.86 9.87 -23.15
N LYS A 159 15.32 10.10 -21.96
CA LYS A 159 16.07 9.87 -20.70
C LYS A 159 16.37 8.40 -20.47
N MET A 160 15.42 7.50 -20.71
CA MET A 160 15.63 6.05 -20.57
C MET A 160 16.75 5.54 -21.47
N GLU A 161 16.76 5.90 -22.76
CA GLU A 161 17.82 5.52 -23.70
C GLU A 161 19.21 6.01 -23.26
N LYS A 162 19.27 7.25 -22.78
CA LYS A 162 20.50 7.83 -22.24
C LYS A 162 20.97 7.12 -20.98
N ASP A 163 20.06 6.79 -20.06
CA ASP A 163 20.39 6.11 -18.81
C ASP A 163 20.77 4.64 -19.05
N GLU A 164 20.11 3.96 -20.01
CA GLU A 164 20.50 2.60 -20.43
C GLU A 164 21.93 2.56 -21.01
N THR A 165 22.27 3.55 -21.83
CA THR A 165 23.64 3.68 -22.36
C THR A 165 24.66 3.90 -21.24
N LYS A 166 24.34 4.77 -20.27
CA LYS A 166 25.20 5.01 -19.11
C LYS A 166 25.37 3.75 -18.27
N LEU A 167 24.28 3.01 -18.03
CA LEU A 167 24.31 1.76 -17.27
C LEU A 167 25.19 0.73 -17.96
N LYS A 168 25.04 0.51 -19.27
CA LYS A 168 25.89 -0.40 -20.04
C LYS A 168 27.38 -0.01 -19.93
N ASN A 169 27.69 1.28 -20.06
CA ASN A 169 29.07 1.77 -19.92
C ASN A 169 29.61 1.60 -18.51
N ALA A 170 28.81 1.85 -17.48
CA ALA A 170 29.21 1.67 -16.08
C ALA A 170 29.47 0.19 -15.75
N VAL A 171 28.60 -0.71 -16.22
CA VAL A 171 28.78 -2.17 -16.05
C VAL A 171 30.05 -2.64 -16.74
N LYS A 172 30.28 -2.18 -17.97
CA LYS A 172 31.52 -2.52 -18.72
C LYS A 172 32.76 -2.04 -17.98
N ALA A 173 32.80 -0.77 -17.54
CA ALA A 173 33.93 -0.21 -16.81
C ALA A 173 34.17 -0.94 -15.48
N LEU A 174 33.11 -1.35 -14.77
CA LEU A 174 33.21 -2.10 -13.54
C LEU A 174 33.79 -3.50 -13.78
N ASN A 175 33.33 -4.19 -14.83
CA ASN A 175 33.88 -5.52 -15.18
C ASN A 175 35.34 -5.43 -15.59
N GLU A 176 35.72 -4.44 -16.37
CA GLU A 176 37.11 -4.19 -16.73
C GLU A 176 38.01 -3.94 -15.51
N TRP A 177 37.51 -3.12 -14.55
CA TRP A 177 38.19 -2.85 -13.29
C TRP A 177 38.32 -4.10 -12.41
N VAL A 178 37.28 -4.93 -12.33
CA VAL A 178 37.34 -6.19 -11.55
C VAL A 178 38.38 -7.16 -12.12
N VAL A 179 38.44 -7.29 -13.46
CA VAL A 179 39.45 -8.13 -14.14
C VAL A 179 40.85 -7.60 -13.87
N GLU A 180 41.08 -6.30 -14.00
CA GLU A 180 42.37 -5.66 -13.73
C GLU A 180 42.81 -5.85 -12.26
N TRP A 181 41.88 -5.68 -11.33
CA TRP A 181 42.13 -5.89 -9.90
C TRP A 181 42.46 -7.33 -9.57
N ASP A 182 41.77 -8.30 -10.18
CA ASP A 182 42.05 -9.73 -9.97
C ASP A 182 43.41 -10.14 -10.53
N ILE A 183 43.80 -9.62 -11.70
CA ILE A 183 45.15 -9.84 -12.29
C ILE A 183 46.21 -9.27 -11.36
N ASN A 184 46.05 -8.05 -10.86
CA ASN A 184 47.04 -7.46 -9.96
C ASN A 184 47.12 -8.20 -8.63
N ARG A 185 46.03 -8.68 -8.09
CA ARG A 185 45.98 -9.47 -6.85
C ARG A 185 46.62 -10.86 -7.04
N LYS A 186 46.42 -11.50 -8.17
CA LYS A 186 47.07 -12.79 -8.50
C LYS A 186 48.56 -12.64 -8.58
N ASN A 187 49.09 -11.56 -9.13
CA ASN A 187 50.50 -11.27 -9.20
C ASN A 187 51.16 -11.06 -7.82
N GLU A 188 50.39 -10.56 -6.82
CA GLU A 188 50.88 -10.28 -5.47
C GLU A 188 50.77 -11.49 -4.51
N GLN A 189 49.79 -12.38 -4.69
CA GLN A 189 49.42 -13.41 -3.69
C GLN A 189 49.48 -14.85 -4.20
N GLY A 190 49.79 -15.09 -5.50
CA GLY A 190 49.75 -16.42 -6.10
C GLY A 190 48.33 -16.89 -6.43
N ASP A 191 48.21 -17.98 -7.17
CA ASP A 191 46.99 -18.48 -7.78
C ASP A 191 45.84 -18.69 -6.78
N TRP A 192 44.80 -17.86 -6.91
CA TRP A 192 43.49 -18.09 -6.29
C TRP A 192 42.47 -18.36 -7.39
N ASP A 193 41.93 -19.57 -7.38
CA ASP A 193 40.92 -20.02 -8.36
C ASP A 193 39.52 -19.44 -8.02
N ILE A 194 39.38 -18.10 -8.07
CA ILE A 194 38.08 -17.42 -7.85
C ILE A 194 37.54 -17.05 -9.21
N GLN A 195 36.56 -17.82 -9.71
CA GLN A 195 35.72 -17.40 -10.84
C GLN A 195 34.72 -16.37 -10.36
N TYR A 196 34.87 -15.12 -10.79
CA TYR A 196 33.82 -14.10 -10.60
C TYR A 196 32.76 -14.29 -11.68
N PRO A 197 31.48 -14.50 -11.34
CA PRO A 197 30.42 -14.47 -12.35
C PRO A 197 30.41 -13.10 -13.01
N GLU A 198 30.33 -13.06 -14.35
CA GLU A 198 30.07 -11.80 -15.05
C GLU A 198 28.85 -11.13 -14.45
N MET A 199 28.98 -9.85 -14.06
CA MET A 199 27.82 -9.06 -13.66
C MET A 199 26.95 -8.85 -14.88
N THR A 200 25.90 -9.62 -14.99
CA THR A 200 24.87 -9.47 -16.02
C THR A 200 23.75 -8.57 -15.51
N LEU A 201 23.11 -7.84 -16.42
CA LEU A 201 21.94 -7.00 -16.13
C LEU A 201 20.69 -7.82 -15.74
N SER A 202 20.80 -9.13 -15.59
CA SER A 202 19.69 -10.05 -15.29
C SER A 202 19.12 -9.94 -13.87
N GLY A 203 19.64 -9.07 -13.02
CA GLY A 203 19.00 -8.73 -11.73
C GLY A 203 17.73 -7.87 -11.85
N GLN A 204 17.29 -7.51 -13.05
CA GLN A 204 16.08 -6.71 -13.26
C GLN A 204 14.77 -7.51 -13.39
N GLU A 205 14.83 -8.85 -13.39
CA GLU A 205 13.62 -9.70 -13.44
C GLU A 205 13.03 -10.01 -12.04
N ALA A 206 13.53 -9.38 -11.00
CA ALA A 206 13.09 -9.62 -9.62
C ALA A 206 12.58 -8.32 -8.93
N ILE A 207 11.82 -7.48 -9.65
CA ILE A 207 10.98 -6.43 -9.03
C ILE A 207 9.57 -6.52 -9.59
#